data_8d4b609188e491a49bb71ac1c55f2279
#
_entry.id   8d4b609188e491a49bb71ac1c55f2279
#
_cell.length_a   1.000
_cell.length_b   1.000
_cell.length_c   1.000
_cell.angle_alpha   90.00
_cell.angle_beta   90.00
_cell.angle_gamma   90.00
#
_symmetry.space_group_name_H-M   'P 1'
#
loop_
_entity.id
_entity.type
_entity.pdbx_description
1 polymer ?
#
loop_
_entity_poly.entity_id
_entity_poly.type
_entity_poly.pdbx_seq_one_letter_code
_entity_poly.pdbx_strand_id
1 'polypeptide(L)'
;MIKISIDEFPLTEEKGQKNYLDRYRCCPPPLFIIFTSILQVMMFVYYTLVVPSSEDLLSSPLIYRPDKRSELWRFVTYGTLHAGWIHLAFNILVQVLVGLPLEMVHGSLRIGILYLVGIIAGSLGTSVFDADVYLVGASGGVYALLAAHLANVLNNYSNMQFPSLRLLAVAFVATTDMGFAVYDYFNGMMFGLPVSYIAHLTGALAGLTLGLVILKNFNQKIQHHLLWWISLGTFTACIVFTIIFNILHPFPYLGIGQASNMFVQ
;
A
#
# COMPACT_ATOMS: atom_id res chain seq x y z
N MET A 1 -3.50 -43.86 46.88
CA MET A 1 -4.02 -43.82 45.49
C MET A 1 -3.94 -42.39 45.00
N ILE A 2 -2.80 -42.03 44.35
CA ILE A 2 -2.53 -40.68 43.86
C ILE A 2 -3.01 -40.62 42.42
N LYS A 3 -4.10 -39.87 42.18
CA LYS A 3 -4.54 -39.52 40.81
C LYS A 3 -3.66 -38.35 40.33
N ILE A 4 -2.71 -38.63 39.48
CA ILE A 4 -1.99 -37.60 38.70
C ILE A 4 -2.93 -37.20 37.55
N SER A 5 -3.48 -36.01 37.65
CA SER A 5 -4.20 -35.38 36.53
C SER A 5 -3.15 -34.88 35.49
N ILE A 6 -2.96 -35.68 34.48
CA ILE A 6 -2.23 -35.28 33.27
C ILE A 6 -3.31 -34.87 32.27
N ASP A 7 -3.64 -33.61 32.20
CA ASP A 7 -4.42 -33.04 31.07
C ASP A 7 -4.75 -31.57 31.33
N GLU A 8 -3.82 -30.64 31.05
CA GLU A 8 -4.21 -29.23 30.82
C GLU A 8 -3.11 -28.35 30.25
N PHE A 9 -2.36 -28.78 29.23
CA PHE A 9 -1.34 -27.85 28.66
C PHE A 9 -1.20 -27.69 27.14
N PRO A 10 -2.01 -28.27 26.23
CA PRO A 10 -1.95 -27.80 24.84
C PRO A 10 -3.22 -27.13 24.29
N LEU A 11 -4.33 -27.05 25.04
CA LEU A 11 -5.63 -26.68 24.47
C LEU A 11 -5.83 -25.19 24.20
N THR A 12 -5.06 -24.30 24.80
CA THR A 12 -5.25 -22.84 24.63
C THR A 12 -4.62 -22.30 23.36
N GLU A 13 -3.44 -22.76 22.96
CA GLU A 13 -2.78 -22.34 21.73
C GLU A 13 -3.49 -22.90 20.49
N GLU A 14 -3.89 -24.17 20.52
CA GLU A 14 -4.61 -24.80 19.42
C GLU A 14 -6.01 -24.17 19.19
N LYS A 15 -6.68 -23.74 20.25
CA LYS A 15 -7.97 -23.06 20.20
C LYS A 15 -7.86 -21.65 19.63
N GLY A 16 -6.77 -20.92 19.92
CA GLY A 16 -6.47 -19.61 19.37
C GLY A 16 -6.14 -19.66 17.87
N GLN A 17 -5.35 -20.64 17.43
CA GLN A 17 -5.00 -20.85 16.03
C GLN A 17 -6.22 -21.21 15.18
N LYS A 18 -7.09 -22.10 15.62
CA LYS A 18 -8.36 -22.42 14.94
C LYS A 18 -9.22 -21.17 14.76
N ASN A 19 -9.30 -20.30 15.75
CA ASN A 19 -10.09 -19.08 15.68
C ASN A 19 -9.64 -18.09 14.57
N TYR A 20 -8.37 -18.03 14.21
CA TYR A 20 -7.92 -17.16 13.11
C TYR A 20 -8.19 -17.77 11.72
N LEU A 21 -7.94 -19.07 11.54
CA LEU A 21 -8.23 -19.78 10.29
C LEU A 21 -9.74 -19.81 9.98
N ASP A 22 -10.58 -19.97 11.02
CA ASP A 22 -12.04 -19.93 10.89
C ASP A 22 -12.59 -18.56 10.47
N ARG A 23 -11.75 -17.51 10.46
CA ARG A 23 -12.13 -16.14 10.05
C ARG A 23 -12.01 -15.90 8.55
N TYR A 24 -11.33 -16.78 7.79
CA TYR A 24 -11.32 -16.68 6.34
C TYR A 24 -12.73 -16.95 5.79
N ARG A 25 -13.28 -15.96 5.11
CA ARG A 25 -14.62 -16.04 4.53
C ARG A 25 -14.58 -15.70 3.05
N CYS A 26 -15.12 -16.59 2.22
CA CYS A 26 -15.34 -16.33 0.81
C CYS A 26 -16.71 -15.71 0.52
N CYS A 27 -17.58 -15.58 1.52
CA CYS A 27 -18.90 -14.95 1.42
C CYS A 27 -19.06 -13.88 2.49
N PRO A 28 -19.21 -12.58 2.11
CA PRO A 28 -19.18 -12.08 0.74
C PRO A 28 -17.80 -12.26 0.08
N PRO A 29 -17.73 -12.41 -1.26
CA PRO A 29 -16.46 -12.61 -1.95
C PRO A 29 -15.56 -11.38 -1.82
N PRO A 30 -14.22 -11.57 -1.86
CA PRO A 30 -13.24 -10.47 -1.79
C PRO A 30 -13.17 -9.73 -3.13
N LEU A 31 -14.12 -8.83 -3.36
CA LEU A 31 -14.31 -8.17 -4.66
C LEU A 31 -13.41 -6.97 -4.87
N PHE A 32 -12.95 -6.29 -3.81
CA PHE A 32 -12.19 -5.05 -3.94
C PHE A 32 -10.83 -5.28 -4.61
N ILE A 33 -10.05 -6.24 -4.12
CA ILE A 33 -8.72 -6.56 -4.68
C ILE A 33 -8.85 -7.07 -6.11
N ILE A 34 -9.84 -7.91 -6.39
CA ILE A 34 -10.11 -8.42 -7.75
C ILE A 34 -10.48 -7.27 -8.68
N PHE A 35 -11.40 -6.41 -8.27
CA PHE A 35 -11.86 -5.27 -9.07
C PHE A 35 -10.70 -4.31 -9.38
N THR A 36 -9.91 -3.92 -8.38
CA THR A 36 -8.79 -3.01 -8.59
C THR A 36 -7.71 -3.62 -9.48
N SER A 37 -7.42 -4.92 -9.36
CA SER A 37 -6.48 -5.62 -10.23
C SER A 37 -6.95 -5.64 -11.69
N ILE A 38 -8.23 -5.94 -11.94
CA ILE A 38 -8.82 -5.92 -13.28
C ILE A 38 -8.76 -4.50 -13.86
N LEU A 39 -9.10 -3.48 -13.06
CA LEU A 39 -9.05 -2.07 -13.49
C LEU A 39 -7.62 -1.69 -13.93
N GLN A 40 -6.60 -2.06 -13.15
CA GLN A 40 -5.19 -1.78 -13.46
C GLN A 40 -4.76 -2.45 -14.77
N VAL A 41 -5.13 -3.72 -14.98
CA VAL A 41 -4.85 -4.43 -16.24
C VAL A 41 -5.55 -3.76 -17.42
N MET A 42 -6.83 -3.41 -17.29
CA MET A 42 -7.58 -2.72 -18.35
C MET A 42 -6.95 -1.36 -18.70
N MET A 43 -6.56 -0.58 -17.70
CA MET A 43 -5.90 0.70 -17.92
C MET A 43 -4.55 0.53 -18.60
N PHE A 44 -3.76 -0.46 -18.17
CA PHE A 44 -2.48 -0.77 -18.80
C PHE A 44 -2.63 -1.18 -20.27
N VAL A 45 -3.56 -2.08 -20.56
CA VAL A 45 -3.87 -2.53 -21.93
C VAL A 45 -4.34 -1.34 -22.79
N TYR A 46 -5.21 -0.49 -22.27
CA TYR A 46 -5.68 0.71 -22.95
C TYR A 46 -4.51 1.63 -23.34
N TYR A 47 -3.66 2.00 -22.38
CA TYR A 47 -2.52 2.89 -22.65
C TYR A 47 -1.45 2.25 -23.54
N THR A 48 -1.31 0.93 -23.52
CA THR A 48 -0.34 0.23 -24.37
C THR A 48 -0.82 0.05 -25.80
N LEU A 49 -2.12 -0.21 -26.02
CA LEU A 49 -2.66 -0.54 -27.35
C LEU A 49 -3.30 0.66 -28.06
N VAL A 50 -3.90 1.59 -27.29
CA VAL A 50 -4.67 2.70 -27.86
C VAL A 50 -3.84 3.99 -27.84
N VAL A 51 -2.95 4.13 -26.84
CA VAL A 51 -2.09 5.31 -26.63
C VAL A 51 -0.62 4.85 -26.66
N PRO A 52 -0.02 4.62 -27.84
CA PRO A 52 1.22 3.88 -27.98
C PRO A 52 2.50 4.64 -27.63
N SER A 53 2.47 5.95 -27.29
CA SER A 53 3.66 6.72 -26.99
C SER A 53 3.83 6.97 -25.47
N SER A 54 5.08 6.95 -25.00
CA SER A 54 5.40 7.27 -23.60
C SER A 54 5.05 8.72 -23.24
N GLU A 55 5.09 9.63 -24.23
CA GLU A 55 4.68 11.02 -24.05
C GLU A 55 3.20 11.14 -23.72
N ASP A 56 2.36 10.26 -24.26
CA ASP A 56 0.93 10.23 -24.01
C ASP A 56 0.59 9.78 -22.58
N LEU A 57 1.41 8.92 -21.96
CA LEU A 57 1.24 8.57 -20.53
C LEU A 57 1.51 9.79 -19.64
N LEU A 58 2.56 10.59 -19.92
CA LEU A 58 2.88 11.81 -19.18
C LEU A 58 1.84 12.91 -19.38
N SER A 59 1.19 12.96 -20.53
CA SER A 59 0.11 13.88 -20.83
C SER A 59 -1.25 13.46 -20.25
N SER A 60 -1.35 12.21 -19.76
CA SER A 60 -2.59 11.63 -19.23
C SER A 60 -3.22 12.51 -18.15
N PRO A 61 -4.56 12.69 -18.18
CA PRO A 61 -5.27 13.37 -17.10
C PRO A 61 -5.27 12.60 -15.78
N LEU A 62 -4.81 11.34 -15.76
CA LEU A 62 -4.86 10.45 -14.59
C LEU A 62 -3.53 10.38 -13.83
N ILE A 63 -2.39 10.72 -14.46
CA ILE A 63 -1.08 10.73 -13.80
C ILE A 63 -1.03 11.82 -12.72
N TYR A 64 -0.36 11.54 -11.59
CA TYR A 64 -0.05 12.60 -10.64
C TYR A 64 1.05 13.51 -11.22
N ARG A 65 0.77 14.80 -11.21
CA ARG A 65 1.65 15.85 -11.73
C ARG A 65 1.87 16.93 -10.68
N PRO A 66 3.13 17.30 -10.40
CA PRO A 66 3.44 18.35 -9.42
C PRO A 66 2.85 19.72 -9.78
N ASP A 67 2.83 20.07 -11.07
CA ASP A 67 2.31 21.33 -11.61
C ASP A 67 0.77 21.41 -11.65
N LYS A 68 0.08 20.29 -11.34
CA LYS A 68 -1.39 20.18 -11.38
C LYS A 68 -2.02 19.70 -10.07
N ARG A 69 -1.47 20.12 -8.93
CA ARG A 69 -1.96 19.73 -7.61
C ARG A 69 -3.38 20.20 -7.29
N SER A 70 -3.89 21.21 -8.00
CA SER A 70 -5.29 21.63 -7.90
C SER A 70 -6.26 20.59 -8.46
N GLU A 71 -5.80 19.70 -9.33
CA GLU A 71 -6.58 18.60 -9.90
C GLU A 71 -6.58 17.41 -8.92
N LEU A 72 -7.43 17.48 -7.87
CA LEU A 72 -7.40 16.56 -6.73
C LEU A 72 -7.57 15.09 -7.07
N TRP A 73 -8.26 14.77 -8.18
CA TRP A 73 -8.39 13.36 -8.62
C TRP A 73 -7.06 12.70 -8.93
N ARG A 74 -6.04 13.47 -9.34
CA ARG A 74 -4.70 12.94 -9.66
C ARG A 74 -4.00 12.31 -8.46
N PHE A 75 -4.35 12.72 -7.23
CA PHE A 75 -3.82 12.11 -6.00
C PHE A 75 -4.30 10.68 -5.79
N VAL A 76 -5.30 10.21 -6.55
CA VAL A 76 -5.86 8.87 -6.49
C VAL A 76 -5.69 8.11 -7.80
N THR A 77 -5.99 8.77 -8.94
CA THR A 77 -6.10 8.10 -10.23
C THR A 77 -4.78 7.57 -10.75
N TYR A 78 -3.65 8.15 -10.36
CA TYR A 78 -2.32 7.69 -10.73
C TYR A 78 -2.08 6.22 -10.35
N GLY A 79 -2.73 5.73 -9.29
CA GLY A 79 -2.67 4.36 -8.83
C GLY A 79 -3.29 3.33 -9.79
N THR A 80 -3.98 3.77 -10.83
CA THR A 80 -4.52 2.88 -11.88
C THR A 80 -3.58 2.70 -13.07
N LEU A 81 -2.57 3.57 -13.21
CA LEU A 81 -1.62 3.58 -14.33
C LEU A 81 -0.33 2.85 -13.96
N HIS A 82 0.35 2.25 -14.95
CA HIS A 82 1.62 1.56 -14.72
C HIS A 82 2.60 1.83 -15.88
N ALA A 83 3.85 2.12 -15.51
CA ALA A 83 4.94 2.39 -16.45
C ALA A 83 5.68 1.10 -16.84
N GLY A 84 5.00 0.18 -17.53
CA GLY A 84 5.56 -1.07 -18.00
C GLY A 84 4.98 -2.31 -17.35
N TRP A 85 5.11 -3.44 -18.06
CA TRP A 85 4.47 -4.71 -17.68
C TRP A 85 5.06 -5.35 -16.41
N ILE A 86 6.38 -5.17 -16.16
CA ILE A 86 7.04 -5.68 -14.96
C ILE A 86 6.49 -4.96 -13.73
N HIS A 87 6.37 -3.63 -13.79
CA HIS A 87 5.82 -2.81 -12.74
C HIS A 87 4.36 -3.19 -12.43
N LEU A 88 3.53 -3.38 -13.46
CA LEU A 88 2.16 -3.86 -13.29
C LEU A 88 2.12 -5.26 -12.66
N ALA A 89 2.89 -6.20 -13.21
CA ALA A 89 2.88 -7.59 -12.75
C ALA A 89 3.29 -7.72 -11.29
N PHE A 90 4.33 -7.00 -10.86
CA PHE A 90 4.78 -6.98 -9.47
C PHE A 90 3.71 -6.40 -8.54
N ASN A 91 3.11 -5.26 -8.89
CA ASN A 91 2.04 -4.66 -8.10
C ASN A 91 0.84 -5.62 -7.94
N ILE A 92 0.36 -6.22 -9.03
CA ILE A 92 -0.76 -7.16 -8.99
C ILE A 92 -0.40 -8.41 -8.19
N LEU A 93 0.79 -8.96 -8.38
CA LEU A 93 1.24 -10.15 -7.64
C LEU A 93 1.19 -9.90 -6.13
N VAL A 94 1.82 -8.82 -5.65
CA VAL A 94 1.84 -8.49 -4.22
C VAL A 94 0.44 -8.13 -3.72
N GLN A 95 -0.32 -7.34 -4.48
CA GLN A 95 -1.70 -6.96 -4.17
C GLN A 95 -2.60 -8.18 -3.99
N VAL A 96 -2.51 -9.18 -4.84
CA VAL A 96 -3.29 -10.42 -4.74
C VAL A 96 -2.79 -11.30 -3.60
N LEU A 97 -1.48 -11.54 -3.50
CA LEU A 97 -0.92 -12.42 -2.47
C LEU A 97 -1.16 -11.90 -1.03
N VAL A 98 -1.13 -10.58 -0.84
CA VAL A 98 -1.29 -9.96 0.49
C VAL A 98 -2.70 -9.44 0.69
N GLY A 99 -3.24 -8.74 -0.29
CA GLY A 99 -4.53 -8.05 -0.17
C GLY A 99 -5.71 -9.01 -0.14
N LEU A 100 -5.69 -10.07 -0.95
CA LEU A 100 -6.81 -11.01 -1.01
C LEU A 100 -7.03 -11.75 0.32
N PRO A 101 -6.00 -12.35 0.96
CA PRO A 101 -6.15 -12.94 2.28
C PRO A 101 -6.61 -11.94 3.36
N LEU A 102 -6.10 -10.71 3.32
CA LEU A 102 -6.54 -9.66 4.23
C LEU A 102 -8.03 -9.32 4.02
N GLU A 103 -8.46 -9.21 2.77
CA GLU A 103 -9.86 -8.92 2.43
C GLU A 103 -10.80 -10.03 2.89
N MET A 104 -10.42 -11.29 2.72
CA MET A 104 -11.20 -12.45 3.19
C MET A 104 -11.41 -12.45 4.71
N VAL A 105 -10.46 -11.92 5.49
CA VAL A 105 -10.54 -11.86 6.95
C VAL A 105 -11.22 -10.58 7.43
N HIS A 106 -10.83 -9.44 6.89
CA HIS A 106 -11.22 -8.12 7.40
C HIS A 106 -12.40 -7.50 6.67
N GLY A 107 -12.67 -7.95 5.42
CA GLY A 107 -13.74 -7.46 4.54
C GLY A 107 -13.31 -6.33 3.64
N SER A 108 -13.99 -6.22 2.48
CA SER A 108 -13.66 -5.32 1.37
C SER A 108 -13.60 -3.85 1.77
N LEU A 109 -14.49 -3.40 2.67
CA LEU A 109 -14.53 -1.98 3.08
C LEU A 109 -13.23 -1.56 3.80
N ARG A 110 -12.74 -2.37 4.78
CA ARG A 110 -11.51 -2.04 5.51
C ARG A 110 -10.30 -2.07 4.60
N ILE A 111 -10.22 -3.07 3.74
CA ILE A 111 -9.08 -3.22 2.81
C ILE A 111 -9.13 -2.14 1.73
N GLY A 112 -10.32 -1.79 1.24
CA GLY A 112 -10.50 -0.68 0.31
C GLY A 112 -10.06 0.66 0.90
N ILE A 113 -10.44 0.95 2.14
CA ILE A 113 -9.99 2.16 2.85
C ILE A 113 -8.46 2.18 2.98
N LEU A 114 -7.84 1.09 3.45
CA LEU A 114 -6.39 1.00 3.60
C LEU A 114 -5.64 1.23 2.28
N TYR A 115 -6.11 0.58 1.22
CA TYR A 115 -5.52 0.70 -0.11
C TYR A 115 -5.61 2.13 -0.66
N LEU A 116 -6.82 2.72 -0.65
CA LEU A 116 -7.04 4.06 -1.18
C LEU A 116 -6.31 5.13 -0.36
N VAL A 117 -6.32 5.00 0.98
CA VAL A 117 -5.56 5.88 1.85
C VAL A 117 -4.05 5.73 1.62
N GLY A 118 -3.56 4.52 1.35
CA GLY A 118 -2.17 4.28 0.97
C GLY A 118 -1.77 5.01 -0.32
N ILE A 119 -2.63 4.96 -1.35
CA ILE A 119 -2.43 5.72 -2.59
C ILE A 119 -2.40 7.23 -2.30
N ILE A 120 -3.38 7.75 -1.56
CA ILE A 120 -3.44 9.18 -1.21
C ILE A 120 -2.23 9.60 -0.37
N ALA A 121 -1.85 8.82 0.63
CA ALA A 121 -0.68 9.10 1.45
C ALA A 121 0.62 9.09 0.62
N GLY A 122 0.71 8.19 -0.37
CA GLY A 122 1.82 8.14 -1.32
C GLY A 122 1.97 9.45 -2.09
N SER A 123 0.92 9.93 -2.71
CA SER A 123 0.95 11.18 -3.48
C SER A 123 1.09 12.42 -2.60
N LEU A 124 0.43 12.46 -1.44
CA LEU A 124 0.60 13.56 -0.48
C LEU A 124 2.04 13.61 0.09
N GLY A 125 2.63 12.46 0.42
CA GLY A 125 4.00 12.40 0.88
C GLY A 125 4.99 12.85 -0.19
N THR A 126 4.84 12.35 -1.42
CA THR A 126 5.67 12.79 -2.55
C THR A 126 5.55 14.28 -2.79
N SER A 127 4.35 14.86 -2.70
CA SER A 127 4.15 16.29 -2.88
C SER A 127 4.90 17.16 -1.86
N VAL A 128 5.27 16.61 -0.70
CA VAL A 128 5.99 17.30 0.37
C VAL A 128 7.49 17.06 0.26
N PHE A 129 7.91 15.81 0.08
CA PHE A 129 9.31 15.40 0.24
C PHE A 129 10.06 15.22 -1.09
N ASP A 130 9.32 15.06 -2.20
CA ASP A 130 9.89 14.85 -3.54
C ASP A 130 9.01 15.57 -4.56
N ALA A 131 9.04 16.91 -4.47
CA ALA A 131 8.02 17.80 -5.01
C ALA A 131 7.97 17.83 -6.54
N ASP A 132 9.01 17.36 -7.25
CA ASP A 132 9.16 17.46 -8.70
C ASP A 132 8.81 16.14 -9.43
N VAL A 133 8.47 15.08 -8.68
CA VAL A 133 8.25 13.74 -9.23
C VAL A 133 6.82 13.55 -9.73
N TYR A 134 6.70 12.99 -10.93
CA TYR A 134 5.46 12.46 -11.49
C TYR A 134 5.21 11.06 -10.93
N LEU A 135 3.95 10.71 -10.60
CA LEU A 135 3.63 9.38 -10.09
C LEU A 135 2.74 8.60 -11.04
N VAL A 136 3.10 7.35 -11.21
CA VAL A 136 2.28 6.26 -11.77
C VAL A 136 2.50 4.99 -10.95
N GLY A 137 1.48 4.19 -10.79
CA GLY A 137 1.56 2.91 -10.10
C GLY A 137 0.72 2.81 -8.83
N ALA A 138 0.28 1.61 -8.57
CA ALA A 138 -0.51 1.26 -7.39
C ALA A 138 0.33 1.10 -6.12
N SER A 139 1.64 1.25 -6.21
CA SER A 139 2.60 0.84 -5.18
C SER A 139 2.37 1.49 -3.81
N GLY A 140 1.92 2.76 -3.73
CA GLY A 140 1.52 3.37 -2.46
C GLY A 140 0.44 2.57 -1.72
N GLY A 141 -0.58 2.10 -2.46
CA GLY A 141 -1.64 1.23 -1.92
C GLY A 141 -1.14 -0.19 -1.62
N VAL A 142 -0.27 -0.75 -2.45
CA VAL A 142 0.32 -2.08 -2.26
C VAL A 142 1.21 -2.11 -1.01
N TYR A 143 2.04 -1.07 -0.81
CA TYR A 143 2.84 -0.92 0.41
C TYR A 143 1.98 -0.68 1.66
N ALA A 144 0.84 0.00 1.51
CA ALA A 144 -0.13 0.10 2.59
C ALA A 144 -0.72 -1.27 2.96
N LEU A 145 -1.04 -2.12 1.99
CA LEU A 145 -1.50 -3.50 2.26
C LEU A 145 -0.40 -4.35 2.91
N LEU A 146 0.85 -4.23 2.46
CA LEU A 146 1.99 -4.93 3.05
C LEU A 146 2.17 -4.54 4.54
N ALA A 147 2.17 -3.25 4.81
CA ALA A 147 2.28 -2.72 6.16
C ALA A 147 1.05 -3.01 7.03
N ALA A 148 -0.16 -3.02 6.44
CA ALA A 148 -1.36 -3.48 7.11
C ALA A 148 -1.31 -4.98 7.44
N HIS A 149 -0.67 -5.81 6.60
CA HIS A 149 -0.43 -7.21 6.94
C HIS A 149 0.52 -7.35 8.14
N LEU A 150 1.56 -6.52 8.22
CA LEU A 150 2.41 -6.41 9.41
C LEU A 150 1.58 -6.01 10.65
N ALA A 151 0.74 -4.96 10.55
CA ALA A 151 -0.17 -4.55 11.62
C ALA A 151 -1.09 -5.70 12.06
N ASN A 152 -1.63 -6.47 11.10
CA ASN A 152 -2.47 -7.62 11.37
C ASN A 152 -1.72 -8.72 12.12
N VAL A 153 -0.47 -9.01 11.76
CA VAL A 153 0.37 -9.98 12.49
C VAL A 153 0.64 -9.49 13.91
N LEU A 154 1.00 -8.21 14.09
CA LEU A 154 1.23 -7.64 15.43
C LEU A 154 0.00 -7.73 16.31
N ASN A 155 -1.19 -7.44 15.77
CA ASN A 155 -2.44 -7.47 16.50
C ASN A 155 -2.90 -8.90 16.88
N ASN A 156 -2.53 -9.90 16.08
CA ASN A 156 -3.07 -11.25 16.19
C ASN A 156 -1.99 -12.31 16.33
N TYR A 157 -0.75 -11.93 16.72
CA TYR A 157 0.44 -12.79 16.73
C TYR A 157 0.21 -14.15 17.39
N SER A 158 -0.36 -14.16 18.58
CA SER A 158 -0.62 -15.38 19.36
C SER A 158 -1.70 -16.30 18.79
N ASN A 159 -2.52 -15.80 17.85
CA ASN A 159 -3.63 -16.55 17.26
C ASN A 159 -3.38 -16.94 15.80
N MET A 160 -2.25 -16.55 15.26
CA MET A 160 -1.88 -16.84 13.87
C MET A 160 -1.01 -18.09 13.76
N GLN A 161 -1.24 -18.86 12.71
CA GLN A 161 -0.28 -19.88 12.31
C GLN A 161 0.92 -19.23 11.62
N PHE A 162 2.13 -19.65 12.02
CA PHE A 162 3.41 -19.21 11.44
C PHE A 162 3.57 -17.69 11.36
N PRO A 163 3.37 -16.92 12.45
CA PRO A 163 3.44 -15.47 12.41
C PRO A 163 4.84 -14.98 12.00
N SER A 164 5.90 -15.61 12.47
CA SER A 164 7.28 -15.27 12.09
C SER A 164 7.56 -15.48 10.59
N LEU A 165 7.01 -16.55 9.99
CA LEU A 165 7.14 -16.78 8.55
C LEU A 165 6.43 -15.70 7.74
N ARG A 166 5.27 -15.22 8.21
CA ARG A 166 4.55 -14.10 7.59
C ARG A 166 5.34 -12.80 7.66
N LEU A 167 5.99 -12.53 8.79
CA LEU A 167 6.89 -11.38 8.94
C LEU A 167 8.09 -11.47 7.97
N LEU A 168 8.71 -12.65 7.87
CA LEU A 168 9.79 -12.89 6.92
C LEU A 168 9.32 -12.70 5.47
N ALA A 169 8.13 -13.15 5.11
CA ALA A 169 7.57 -12.95 3.77
C ALA A 169 7.36 -11.47 3.45
N VAL A 170 6.82 -10.68 4.38
CA VAL A 170 6.68 -9.22 4.22
C VAL A 170 8.04 -8.55 4.04
N ALA A 171 9.02 -8.88 4.90
CA ALA A 171 10.37 -8.35 4.81
C ALA A 171 11.03 -8.74 3.48
N PHE A 172 10.87 -9.98 3.03
CA PHE A 172 11.40 -10.46 1.76
C PHE A 172 10.84 -9.68 0.57
N VAL A 173 9.51 -9.49 0.50
CA VAL A 173 8.87 -8.70 -0.57
C VAL A 173 9.38 -7.27 -0.57
N ALA A 174 9.40 -6.60 0.59
CA ALA A 174 9.85 -5.22 0.70
C ALA A 174 11.33 -5.04 0.32
N THR A 175 12.21 -5.97 0.75
CA THR A 175 13.64 -5.91 0.43
C THR A 175 13.94 -6.27 -1.03
N THR A 176 13.15 -7.15 -1.64
CA THR A 176 13.28 -7.49 -3.07
C THR A 176 12.93 -6.29 -3.94
N ASP A 177 11.82 -5.60 -3.65
CA ASP A 177 11.40 -4.41 -4.39
C ASP A 177 12.45 -3.28 -4.24
N MET A 178 12.89 -3.02 -3.02
CA MET A 178 13.95 -2.04 -2.78
C MET A 178 15.26 -2.41 -3.49
N GLY A 179 15.66 -3.68 -3.44
CA GLY A 179 16.86 -4.17 -4.11
C GLY A 179 16.78 -4.02 -5.63
N PHE A 180 15.63 -4.30 -6.23
CA PHE A 180 15.40 -4.13 -7.65
C PHE A 180 15.50 -2.64 -8.05
N ALA A 181 14.92 -1.78 -7.27
CA ALA A 181 14.95 -0.35 -7.51
C ALA A 181 16.36 0.27 -7.36
N VAL A 182 17.14 -0.19 -6.37
CA VAL A 182 18.55 0.19 -6.23
C VAL A 182 19.37 -0.32 -7.42
N TYR A 183 19.12 -1.55 -7.88
CA TYR A 183 19.77 -2.13 -9.04
C TYR A 183 19.50 -1.29 -10.32
N ASP A 184 18.25 -0.91 -10.55
CA ASP A 184 17.86 -0.07 -11.71
C ASP A 184 18.53 1.31 -11.65
N TYR A 185 18.60 1.91 -10.47
CA TYR A 185 19.27 3.20 -10.27
C TYR A 185 20.75 3.13 -10.68
N PHE A 186 21.50 2.11 -10.26
CA PHE A 186 22.93 1.99 -10.57
C PHE A 186 23.23 1.55 -12.00
N ASN A 187 22.32 0.82 -12.65
CA ASN A 187 22.55 0.32 -14.00
C ASN A 187 21.97 1.22 -15.11
N GLY A 188 21.34 2.32 -14.76
CA GLY A 188 20.73 3.24 -15.73
C GLY A 188 19.62 2.58 -16.55
N MET A 189 19.15 1.40 -16.14
CA MET A 189 18.04 0.71 -16.76
C MET A 189 16.72 1.27 -16.26
N MET A 190 16.47 2.54 -16.53
CA MET A 190 15.16 3.13 -16.25
C MET A 190 14.14 2.56 -17.24
N PHE A 191 13.59 1.39 -16.95
CA PHE A 191 12.39 0.90 -17.62
C PHE A 191 11.18 1.72 -17.18
N GLY A 192 11.14 3.01 -17.54
CA GLY A 192 10.01 3.87 -17.26
C GLY A 192 10.31 5.05 -16.33
N LEU A 193 9.25 5.63 -15.76
CA LEU A 193 9.35 6.73 -14.78
C LEU A 193 10.01 6.26 -13.48
N PRO A 194 10.85 7.09 -12.84
CA PRO A 194 11.51 6.74 -11.59
C PRO A 194 10.48 6.36 -10.52
N VAL A 195 10.78 5.29 -9.78
CA VAL A 195 9.95 4.83 -8.68
C VAL A 195 10.07 5.81 -7.51
N SER A 196 8.96 6.34 -7.02
CA SER A 196 8.98 7.20 -5.83
C SER A 196 9.05 6.38 -4.55
N TYR A 197 10.23 6.34 -3.94
CA TYR A 197 10.41 5.70 -2.61
C TYR A 197 9.61 6.39 -1.52
N ILE A 198 9.40 7.70 -1.65
CA ILE A 198 8.57 8.47 -0.71
C ILE A 198 7.12 7.96 -0.75
N ALA A 199 6.58 7.69 -1.94
CA ALA A 199 5.24 7.12 -2.07
C ALA A 199 5.12 5.75 -1.38
N HIS A 200 6.15 4.89 -1.51
CA HIS A 200 6.20 3.60 -0.82
C HIS A 200 6.26 3.76 0.70
N LEU A 201 7.16 4.61 1.20
CA LEU A 201 7.36 4.85 2.62
C LEU A 201 6.09 5.44 3.28
N THR A 202 5.51 6.45 2.67
CA THR A 202 4.32 7.12 3.22
C THR A 202 3.07 6.25 3.08
N GLY A 203 2.95 5.47 2.02
CA GLY A 203 1.94 4.43 1.87
C GLY A 203 2.07 3.36 2.96
N ALA A 204 3.28 2.85 3.21
CA ALA A 204 3.55 1.89 4.28
C ALA A 204 3.24 2.45 5.67
N LEU A 205 3.65 3.70 5.95
CA LEU A 205 3.34 4.36 7.23
C LEU A 205 1.83 4.50 7.46
N ALA A 206 1.09 4.91 6.43
CA ALA A 206 -0.37 5.00 6.47
C ALA A 206 -1.01 3.61 6.68
N GLY A 207 -0.53 2.59 5.95
CA GLY A 207 -1.00 1.22 6.08
C GLY A 207 -0.74 0.59 7.45
N LEU A 208 0.44 0.84 8.04
CA LEU A 208 0.77 0.37 9.37
C LEU A 208 -0.10 1.05 10.44
N THR A 209 -0.12 2.37 10.45
CA THR A 209 -0.81 3.14 11.49
C THR A 209 -2.32 2.95 11.40
N LEU A 210 -2.92 3.11 10.22
CA LEU A 210 -4.34 2.89 10.03
C LEU A 210 -4.72 1.42 10.16
N GLY A 211 -3.84 0.49 9.74
CA GLY A 211 -4.03 -0.95 9.90
C GLY A 211 -4.16 -1.36 11.36
N LEU A 212 -3.33 -0.83 12.25
CA LEU A 212 -3.44 -1.05 13.70
C LEU A 212 -4.76 -0.54 14.27
N VAL A 213 -5.36 0.48 13.65
CA VAL A 213 -6.61 1.10 14.10
C VAL A 213 -7.85 0.35 13.61
N ILE A 214 -7.91 0.00 12.31
CA ILE A 214 -9.17 -0.48 11.69
C ILE A 214 -9.25 -1.98 11.43
N LEU A 215 -8.11 -2.69 11.41
CA LEU A 215 -8.14 -4.14 11.20
C LEU A 215 -8.72 -4.86 12.42
N LYS A 216 -9.37 -5.99 12.17
CA LYS A 216 -9.96 -6.81 13.26
C LYS A 216 -8.84 -7.35 14.14
N ASN A 217 -8.94 -7.07 15.42
CA ASN A 217 -8.19 -7.73 16.47
C ASN A 217 -9.10 -8.76 17.15
N PHE A 218 -8.66 -10.01 17.21
CA PHE A 218 -9.49 -11.10 17.72
C PHE A 218 -9.28 -11.37 19.21
N ASN A 219 -8.26 -10.76 19.85
CA ASN A 219 -7.87 -11.05 21.22
C ASN A 219 -8.16 -9.95 22.22
N GLN A 220 -8.23 -8.69 21.80
CA GLN A 220 -8.25 -7.57 22.74
C GLN A 220 -9.11 -6.41 22.21
N LYS A 221 -9.71 -5.67 23.14
CA LYS A 221 -10.33 -4.38 22.85
C LYS A 221 -9.20 -3.34 22.69
N ILE A 222 -8.59 -3.29 21.52
CA ILE A 222 -7.44 -2.42 21.18
C ILE A 222 -7.70 -0.94 21.52
N GLN A 223 -8.94 -0.49 21.44
CA GLN A 223 -9.33 0.90 21.75
C GLN A 223 -8.84 1.41 23.11
N HIS A 224 -8.55 0.50 24.03
CA HIS A 224 -8.01 0.83 25.35
C HIS A 224 -6.49 0.75 25.43
N HIS A 225 -5.81 0.37 24.33
CA HIS A 225 -4.35 0.26 24.32
C HIS A 225 -3.68 1.55 23.83
N LEU A 226 -2.62 1.93 24.47
CA LEU A 226 -1.81 3.09 24.11
C LEU A 226 -1.39 3.06 22.63
N LEU A 227 -1.05 1.87 22.11
CA LEU A 227 -0.65 1.68 20.72
C LEU A 227 -1.74 2.12 19.73
N TRP A 228 -3.01 1.86 20.00
CA TRP A 228 -4.12 2.29 19.16
C TRP A 228 -4.20 3.82 19.07
N TRP A 229 -4.11 4.50 20.24
CA TRP A 229 -4.16 5.97 20.29
C TRP A 229 -2.95 6.62 19.64
N ILE A 230 -1.73 6.06 19.85
CA ILE A 230 -0.51 6.53 19.18
C ILE A 230 -0.64 6.38 17.67
N SER A 231 -1.12 5.23 17.19
CA SER A 231 -1.28 4.96 15.75
C SER A 231 -2.31 5.90 15.12
N LEU A 232 -3.46 6.12 15.76
CA LEU A 232 -4.47 7.06 15.28
C LEU A 232 -3.94 8.50 15.29
N GLY A 233 -3.27 8.92 16.36
CA GLY A 233 -2.68 10.25 16.48
C GLY A 233 -1.61 10.49 15.42
N THR A 234 -0.70 9.53 15.22
CA THR A 234 0.36 9.61 14.21
C THR A 234 -0.24 9.69 12.80
N PHE A 235 -1.18 8.81 12.46
CA PHE A 235 -1.87 8.83 11.16
C PHE A 235 -2.52 10.20 10.92
N THR A 236 -3.31 10.67 11.89
CA THR A 236 -4.04 11.95 11.76
C THR A 236 -3.06 13.12 11.63
N ALA A 237 -2.00 13.18 12.43
CA ALA A 237 -1.01 14.24 12.38
C ALA A 237 -0.29 14.27 11.01
N CYS A 238 0.12 13.12 10.48
CA CYS A 238 0.79 13.05 9.18
C CYS A 238 -0.13 13.50 8.04
N ILE A 239 -1.38 13.04 7.99
CA ILE A 239 -2.34 13.43 6.94
C ILE A 239 -2.67 14.92 7.03
N VAL A 240 -2.96 15.42 8.22
CA VAL A 240 -3.26 16.86 8.42
C VAL A 240 -2.07 17.72 8.03
N PHE A 241 -0.86 17.35 8.45
CA PHE A 241 0.37 18.04 8.06
C PHE A 241 0.53 18.11 6.54
N THR A 242 0.42 16.98 5.85
CA THR A 242 0.62 16.93 4.39
C THR A 242 -0.46 17.72 3.63
N ILE A 243 -1.71 17.71 4.10
CA ILE A 243 -2.80 18.50 3.51
C ILE A 243 -2.54 20.00 3.71
N ILE A 244 -2.24 20.43 4.95
CA ILE A 244 -1.95 21.84 5.26
C ILE A 244 -0.76 22.32 4.45
N PHE A 245 0.32 21.51 4.38
CA PHE A 245 1.50 21.84 3.59
C PHE A 245 1.14 22.09 2.12
N ASN A 246 0.35 21.22 1.50
CA ASN A 246 -0.06 21.38 0.10
C ASN A 246 -0.97 22.62 -0.14
N ILE A 247 -1.77 23.01 0.85
CA ILE A 247 -2.59 24.23 0.78
C ILE A 247 -1.72 25.49 0.88
N LEU A 248 -0.75 25.49 1.79
CA LEU A 248 0.08 26.67 2.09
C LEU A 248 1.23 26.86 1.10
N HIS A 249 1.70 25.79 0.45
CA HIS A 249 2.82 25.80 -0.49
C HIS A 249 2.35 25.37 -1.88
N PRO A 250 1.56 26.20 -2.59
CA PRO A 250 1.21 25.92 -3.97
C PRO A 250 2.49 25.87 -4.81
N PHE A 251 2.64 24.85 -5.62
CA PHE A 251 3.84 24.63 -6.44
C PHE A 251 4.04 25.84 -7.38
N PRO A 252 5.24 26.44 -7.47
CA PRO A 252 5.51 27.46 -8.44
C PRO A 252 5.31 26.88 -9.84
N TYR A 253 4.59 27.58 -10.72
CA TYR A 253 4.42 27.23 -12.12
C TYR A 253 5.81 27.17 -12.79
N LEU A 254 6.41 25.99 -12.87
CA LEU A 254 7.53 25.74 -13.73
C LEU A 254 7.02 25.83 -15.17
N GLY A 255 7.48 26.83 -15.93
CA GLY A 255 7.12 26.99 -17.32
C GLY A 255 7.48 25.72 -18.09
N ILE A 256 6.63 25.36 -19.05
CA ILE A 256 6.70 24.15 -19.89
C ILE A 256 8.10 23.86 -20.49
N GLY A 257 9.00 24.85 -20.52
CA GLY A 257 10.37 24.72 -21.02
C GLY A 257 11.38 24.08 -20.07
N GLN A 258 11.07 23.88 -18.77
CA GLN A 258 12.00 23.24 -17.82
C GLN A 258 11.70 21.76 -17.60
N ALA A 259 10.48 21.31 -17.86
CA ALA A 259 10.11 19.89 -17.72
C ALA A 259 10.89 18.99 -18.70
N SER A 260 11.22 19.47 -19.91
CA SER A 260 11.98 18.71 -20.89
C SER A 260 13.46 18.45 -20.49
N ASN A 261 14.03 19.27 -19.61
CA ASN A 261 15.42 19.11 -19.16
C ASN A 261 15.57 18.17 -17.95
N MET A 262 14.49 17.81 -17.27
CA MET A 262 14.52 16.90 -16.14
C MET A 262 14.55 15.42 -16.53
N PHE A 263 14.27 15.13 -17.82
CA PHE A 263 14.29 13.77 -18.39
C PHE A 263 15.57 13.44 -19.19
N VAL A 264 16.57 14.34 -19.20
CA VAL A 264 17.81 14.23 -19.99
C VAL A 264 19.06 14.07 -19.10
N GLN A 265 18.93 13.92 -17.80
CA GLN A 265 20.06 13.60 -16.91
C GLN A 265 19.88 12.16 -16.32
#